data_3be2db71dd759b5991bb8b4879ce3f91
#
_entry.id   3be2db71dd759b5991bb8b4879ce3f91
#
_cell.length_a   1.000
_cell.length_b   1.000
_cell.length_c   1.000
_cell.angle_alpha   90.00
_cell.angle_beta   90.00
_cell.angle_gamma   90.00
#
_symmetry.space_group_name_H-M   'P 1'
#
loop_
_entity.id
_entity.type
_entity.pdbx_description
1 polymer ?
#
loop_
_entity_poly.entity_id
_entity_poly.type
_entity_poly.pdbx_seq_one_letter_code
_entity_poly.pdbx_strand_id
1 'polypeptide(L)'
;MVQSVASTDTRVFFGTIAVAASADIQIGELSRRSGCNIETIRYYERIALLPRPARSARRYRLYGTADVRRLAFIRRARELGFALDAVRALLDLSENDGQDARAELRELAESHLAQVRAKIASLQAMERTLAEAVRCCAAGETPGCPIIDALSTS
;
A
#
# COMPACT_ATOMS: atom_id res chain seq x y z
N MET A 1 -13.00 -36.20 11.34
CA MET A 1 -13.08 -34.98 12.16
C MET A 1 -12.41 -33.85 11.36
N VAL A 2 -13.17 -33.10 10.63
CA VAL A 2 -12.67 -31.98 9.82
C VAL A 2 -13.06 -30.70 10.58
N GLN A 3 -12.06 -30.00 11.12
CA GLN A 3 -12.28 -28.75 11.81
C GLN A 3 -12.59 -27.64 10.79
N SER A 4 -13.76 -27.09 10.95
CA SER A 4 -14.29 -25.90 10.31
C SER A 4 -13.35 -24.72 10.56
N VAL A 5 -12.72 -24.19 9.50
CA VAL A 5 -12.03 -22.89 9.55
C VAL A 5 -13.10 -21.81 9.53
N ALA A 6 -13.14 -21.06 10.62
CA ALA A 6 -14.03 -19.95 10.84
C ALA A 6 -13.97 -18.95 9.68
N SER A 7 -15.13 -18.65 9.14
CA SER A 7 -15.38 -17.54 8.24
C SER A 7 -15.00 -16.23 8.95
N THR A 8 -13.87 -15.65 8.60
CA THR A 8 -13.51 -14.31 9.06
C THR A 8 -14.40 -13.33 8.31
N ASP A 9 -15.37 -12.79 9.04
CA ASP A 9 -16.35 -11.83 8.60
C ASP A 9 -15.68 -10.57 8.03
N THR A 10 -15.59 -10.48 6.71
CA THR A 10 -15.02 -9.36 5.96
C THR A 10 -15.86 -8.08 6.06
N ARG A 11 -16.94 -8.11 6.82
CA ARG A 11 -17.90 -6.99 6.95
C ARG A 11 -17.43 -5.83 7.84
N VAL A 12 -16.29 -5.91 8.49
CA VAL A 12 -15.91 -4.93 9.51
C VAL A 12 -14.98 -3.83 8.97
N PHE A 13 -14.48 -3.91 7.72
CA PHE A 13 -13.46 -2.94 7.28
C PHE A 13 -13.98 -1.66 6.64
N PHE A 14 -15.20 -1.65 6.08
CA PHE A 14 -15.77 -0.47 5.40
C PHE A 14 -17.24 -0.21 5.72
N GLY A 15 -17.73 -0.65 6.88
CA GLY A 15 -19.03 -0.27 7.37
C GLY A 15 -19.11 1.23 7.56
N THR A 16 -19.85 1.87 6.65
CA THR A 16 -20.42 3.21 6.78
C THR A 16 -19.44 4.28 7.28
N ILE A 17 -18.74 4.92 6.36
CA ILE A 17 -18.05 6.20 6.62
C ILE A 17 -19.11 7.32 6.63
N ALA A 18 -20.27 7.05 7.17
CA ALA A 18 -21.25 8.07 7.48
C ALA A 18 -21.10 8.42 8.95
N VAL A 19 -20.59 9.62 9.16
CA VAL A 19 -20.82 10.48 10.31
C VAL A 19 -20.29 9.96 11.66
N ALA A 20 -19.35 10.58 12.13
CA ALA A 20 -19.38 11.44 13.30
C ALA A 20 -18.02 12.06 13.48
N ALA A 21 -18.14 13.31 13.41
CA ALA A 21 -17.58 14.31 14.24
C ALA A 21 -16.08 14.44 14.16
N SER A 22 -15.69 15.50 13.47
CA SER A 22 -15.03 16.58 14.15
C SER A 22 -14.09 16.13 15.27
N ALA A 23 -13.00 15.55 14.93
CA ALA A 23 -11.82 15.94 15.64
C ALA A 23 -11.15 16.94 14.70
N ASP A 24 -11.09 18.21 15.11
CA ASP A 24 -10.36 19.26 14.42
C ASP A 24 -8.86 18.96 14.51
N ILE A 25 -8.44 17.99 13.73
CA ILE A 25 -7.07 17.50 13.71
C ILE A 25 -6.26 18.42 12.82
N GLN A 26 -5.22 19.01 13.35
CA GLN A 26 -4.26 19.78 12.54
C GLN A 26 -3.33 18.85 11.76
N ILE A 27 -2.71 19.34 10.69
CA ILE A 27 -1.88 18.54 9.79
C ILE A 27 -0.72 17.83 10.50
N GLY A 28 -0.12 18.43 11.54
CA GLY A 28 0.94 17.80 12.33
C GLY A 28 0.45 16.56 13.09
N GLU A 29 -0.73 16.65 13.70
CA GLU A 29 -1.35 15.53 14.39
C GLU A 29 -1.85 14.47 13.42
N LEU A 30 -2.39 14.87 12.27
CA LEU A 30 -2.75 13.97 11.18
C LEU A 30 -1.53 13.17 10.70
N SER A 31 -0.39 13.85 10.49
CA SER A 31 0.89 13.24 10.13
C SER A 31 1.31 12.18 11.16
N ARG A 32 1.27 12.53 12.44
CA ARG A 32 1.63 11.63 13.53
C ARG A 32 0.73 10.39 13.58
N ARG A 33 -0.59 10.57 13.46
CA ARG A 33 -1.56 9.46 13.55
C ARG A 33 -1.57 8.55 12.32
N SER A 34 -1.39 9.12 11.13
CA SER A 34 -1.40 8.35 9.88
C SER A 34 -0.06 7.72 9.53
N GLY A 35 1.03 8.21 10.13
CA GLY A 35 2.40 7.85 9.76
C GLY A 35 2.84 8.39 8.40
N CYS A 36 2.10 9.36 7.83
CA CYS A 36 2.46 10.04 6.60
C CYS A 36 3.12 11.38 6.92
N ASN A 37 4.20 11.73 6.23
CA ASN A 37 4.77 13.06 6.41
C ASN A 37 3.87 14.17 5.84
N ILE A 38 4.04 15.40 6.31
CA ILE A 38 3.20 16.55 5.95
C ILE A 38 3.24 16.84 4.43
N GLU A 39 4.37 16.67 3.80
CA GLU A 39 4.52 16.90 2.35
C GLU A 39 3.75 15.87 1.55
N THR A 40 3.80 14.61 1.94
CA THR A 40 3.01 13.52 1.36
C THR A 40 1.51 13.78 1.52
N ILE A 41 1.06 14.27 2.69
CA ILE A 41 -0.34 14.64 2.91
C ILE A 41 -0.76 15.75 1.94
N ARG A 42 0.05 16.81 1.82
CA ARG A 42 -0.20 17.92 0.87
C ARG A 42 -0.18 17.46 -0.58
N TYR A 43 0.67 16.51 -0.91
CA TYR A 43 0.70 15.90 -2.23
C TYR A 43 -0.60 15.15 -2.51
N TYR A 44 -1.09 14.34 -1.57
CA TYR A 44 -2.35 13.60 -1.72
C TYR A 44 -3.57 14.51 -1.81
N GLU A 45 -3.59 15.65 -1.10
CA GLU A 45 -4.59 16.70 -1.29
C GLU A 45 -4.57 17.27 -2.73
N ARG A 46 -3.38 17.56 -3.23
CA ARG A 46 -3.20 18.17 -4.57
C ARG A 46 -3.67 17.27 -5.69
N ILE A 47 -3.43 15.96 -5.57
CA ILE A 47 -3.86 14.95 -6.55
C ILE A 47 -5.26 14.41 -6.27
N ALA A 48 -6.00 15.01 -5.33
CA ALA A 48 -7.35 14.62 -4.91
C ALA A 48 -7.49 13.15 -4.45
N LEU A 49 -6.41 12.57 -3.92
CA LEU A 49 -6.44 11.27 -3.25
C LEU A 49 -6.92 11.40 -1.79
N LEU A 50 -6.68 12.57 -1.19
CA LEU A 50 -7.27 13.00 0.08
C LEU A 50 -8.22 14.16 -0.19
N PRO A 51 -9.45 14.16 0.36
CA PRO A 51 -10.39 15.26 0.21
C PRO A 51 -9.78 16.58 0.71
N ARG A 52 -10.24 17.68 0.13
CA ARG A 52 -9.82 19.00 0.62
C ARG A 52 -10.33 19.23 2.03
N PRO A 53 -9.44 19.54 2.98
CA PRO A 53 -9.83 19.73 4.36
C PRO A 53 -10.71 20.99 4.54
N ALA A 54 -11.61 20.92 5.50
CA ALA A 54 -12.29 22.10 5.98
C ALA A 54 -11.28 23.11 6.54
N ARG A 55 -11.68 24.36 6.68
CA ARG A 55 -10.86 25.39 7.30
C ARG A 55 -11.53 25.95 8.54
N SER A 56 -10.75 26.10 9.61
CA SER A 56 -11.21 26.80 10.80
C SER A 56 -11.49 28.29 10.52
N ALA A 57 -12.13 28.97 11.47
CA ALA A 57 -12.30 30.42 11.44
C ALA A 57 -10.96 31.19 11.30
N ARG A 58 -9.86 30.60 11.78
CA ARG A 58 -8.49 31.12 11.65
C ARG A 58 -7.77 30.62 10.39
N ARG A 59 -8.49 30.05 9.41
CA ARG A 59 -7.98 29.51 8.14
C ARG A 59 -7.02 28.32 8.24
N TYR A 60 -6.90 27.65 9.38
CA TYR A 60 -6.13 26.40 9.51
C TYR A 60 -6.90 25.25 8.87
N ARG A 61 -6.16 24.33 8.22
CA ARG A 61 -6.69 23.07 7.71
C ARG A 61 -7.12 22.16 8.85
N LEU A 62 -8.35 21.65 8.78
CA LEU A 62 -8.93 20.74 9.75
C LEU A 62 -9.26 19.43 9.09
N TYR A 63 -8.82 18.34 9.69
CA TYR A 63 -9.01 16.98 9.23
C TYR A 63 -9.81 16.17 10.24
N GLY A 64 -10.48 15.14 9.76
CA GLY A 64 -11.25 14.23 10.60
C GLY A 64 -10.57 12.87 10.81
N THR A 65 -11.16 12.05 11.66
CA THR A 65 -10.74 10.66 11.86
C THR A 65 -10.86 9.82 10.59
N ALA A 66 -11.77 10.19 9.68
CA ALA A 66 -11.89 9.58 8.35
C ALA A 66 -10.62 9.80 7.51
N ASP A 67 -10.03 11.01 7.58
CA ASP A 67 -8.80 11.32 6.87
C ASP A 67 -7.61 10.53 7.41
N VAL A 68 -7.54 10.32 8.73
CA VAL A 68 -6.53 9.45 9.36
C VAL A 68 -6.63 8.03 8.80
N ARG A 69 -7.85 7.45 8.76
CA ARG A 69 -8.07 6.10 8.22
C ARG A 69 -7.75 6.01 6.75
N ARG A 70 -8.19 7.00 5.95
CA ARG A 70 -7.91 7.07 4.51
C ARG A 70 -6.40 7.11 4.24
N LEU A 71 -5.66 7.94 4.96
CA LEU A 71 -4.20 8.02 4.85
C LEU A 71 -3.51 6.73 5.29
N ALA A 72 -3.94 6.11 6.38
CA ALA A 72 -3.41 4.83 6.84
C ALA A 72 -3.63 3.73 5.78
N PHE A 73 -4.81 3.70 5.16
CA PHE A 73 -5.09 2.79 4.05
C PHE A 73 -4.18 3.05 2.84
N ILE A 74 -4.07 4.31 2.39
CA ILE A 74 -3.21 4.69 1.26
C ILE A 74 -1.77 4.26 1.54
N ARG A 75 -1.25 4.58 2.71
CA ARG A 75 0.11 4.20 3.12
C ARG A 75 0.30 2.68 3.06
N ARG A 76 -0.63 1.91 3.64
CA ARG A 76 -0.56 0.44 3.65
C ARG A 76 -0.62 -0.15 2.24
N ALA A 77 -1.51 0.35 1.39
CA ALA A 77 -1.58 -0.09 0.00
C ALA A 77 -0.28 0.20 -0.76
N ARG A 78 0.32 1.38 -0.54
CA ARG A 78 1.63 1.74 -1.12
C ARG A 78 2.77 0.86 -0.61
N GLU A 79 2.80 0.52 0.67
CA GLU A 79 3.77 -0.43 1.26
C GLU A 79 3.64 -1.82 0.63
N LEU A 80 2.42 -2.23 0.29
CA LEU A 80 2.14 -3.48 -0.43
C LEU A 80 2.44 -3.40 -1.94
N GLY A 81 2.89 -2.24 -2.44
CA GLY A 81 3.31 -2.08 -3.83
C GLY A 81 2.21 -1.64 -4.81
N PHE A 82 1.00 -1.32 -4.35
CA PHE A 82 -0.03 -0.79 -5.24
C PHE A 82 0.39 0.57 -5.82
N ALA A 83 0.22 0.74 -7.13
CA ALA A 83 0.37 2.03 -7.79
C ALA A 83 -0.70 3.03 -7.30
N LEU A 84 -0.42 4.34 -7.39
CA LEU A 84 -1.37 5.35 -6.90
C LEU A 84 -2.73 5.29 -7.61
N ASP A 85 -2.75 4.98 -8.90
CA ASP A 85 -4.00 4.83 -9.66
C ASP A 85 -4.82 3.63 -9.18
N ALA A 86 -4.14 2.51 -8.85
CA ALA A 86 -4.80 1.36 -8.26
C ALA A 86 -5.35 1.69 -6.85
N VAL A 87 -4.61 2.47 -6.04
CA VAL A 87 -5.09 2.95 -4.74
C VAL A 87 -6.31 3.84 -4.89
N ARG A 88 -6.34 4.71 -5.91
CA ARG A 88 -7.50 5.55 -6.23
C ARG A 88 -8.71 4.69 -6.58
N ALA A 89 -8.55 3.74 -7.52
CA ALA A 89 -9.62 2.82 -7.89
C ALA A 89 -10.16 2.03 -6.69
N LEU A 90 -9.28 1.53 -5.81
CA LEU A 90 -9.68 0.85 -4.57
C LEU A 90 -10.52 1.74 -3.66
N LEU A 91 -10.18 3.02 -3.52
CA LEU A 91 -10.94 3.98 -2.71
C LEU A 91 -12.30 4.28 -3.34
N ASP A 92 -12.32 4.56 -4.64
CA ASP A 92 -13.56 4.89 -5.37
C ASP A 92 -14.54 3.69 -5.35
N LEU A 93 -14.04 2.47 -5.57
CA LEU A 93 -14.83 1.24 -5.51
C LEU A 93 -15.29 0.90 -4.09
N SER A 94 -14.50 1.25 -3.07
CA SER A 94 -14.89 1.01 -1.67
C SER A 94 -16.05 1.89 -1.21
N GLU A 95 -16.29 3.01 -1.89
CA GLU A 95 -17.42 3.91 -1.64
C GLU A 95 -18.69 3.45 -2.37
N ASN A 96 -18.58 2.45 -3.27
CA ASN A 96 -19.67 1.89 -4.06
C ASN A 96 -19.97 0.45 -3.62
N ASP A 97 -21.16 0.19 -3.09
CA ASP A 97 -21.59 -1.15 -2.58
C ASP A 97 -22.18 -2.07 -3.68
N GLY A 98 -22.00 -1.73 -4.97
CA GLY A 98 -22.54 -2.48 -6.10
C GLY A 98 -21.83 -3.84 -6.33
N GLN A 99 -22.55 -4.79 -6.99
CA GLN A 99 -21.94 -6.06 -7.41
C GLN A 99 -20.82 -5.85 -8.42
N ASP A 100 -20.96 -4.87 -9.32
CA ASP A 100 -19.95 -4.52 -10.31
C ASP A 100 -18.67 -4.00 -9.64
N ALA A 101 -18.80 -3.14 -8.61
CA ALA A 101 -17.66 -2.66 -7.84
C ALA A 101 -16.88 -3.79 -7.16
N ARG A 102 -17.59 -4.83 -6.69
CA ARG A 102 -16.92 -6.00 -6.09
C ARG A 102 -16.17 -6.84 -7.12
N ALA A 103 -16.73 -6.97 -8.33
CA ALA A 103 -16.05 -7.67 -9.42
C ALA A 103 -14.77 -6.93 -9.84
N GLU A 104 -14.84 -5.61 -10.02
CA GLU A 104 -13.68 -4.76 -10.35
C GLU A 104 -12.61 -4.78 -9.25
N LEU A 105 -13.01 -4.75 -7.98
CA LEU A 105 -12.09 -4.89 -6.85
C LEU A 105 -11.35 -6.24 -6.88
N ARG A 106 -12.07 -7.32 -7.22
CA ARG A 106 -11.45 -8.64 -7.34
C ARG A 106 -10.46 -8.69 -8.48
N GLU A 107 -10.80 -8.20 -9.66
CA GLU A 107 -9.91 -8.17 -10.82
C GLU A 107 -8.63 -7.36 -10.52
N LEU A 108 -8.77 -6.22 -9.86
CA LEU A 108 -7.63 -5.40 -9.45
C LEU A 108 -6.73 -6.14 -8.46
N ALA A 109 -7.32 -6.85 -7.49
CA ALA A 109 -6.58 -7.65 -6.53
C ALA A 109 -5.89 -8.85 -7.20
N GLU A 110 -6.54 -9.54 -8.13
CA GLU A 110 -5.97 -10.66 -8.89
C GLU A 110 -4.80 -10.20 -9.76
N SER A 111 -4.94 -9.07 -10.45
CA SER A 111 -3.86 -8.45 -11.23
C SER A 111 -2.65 -8.12 -10.35
N HIS A 112 -2.89 -7.49 -9.20
CA HIS A 112 -1.81 -7.16 -8.27
C HIS A 112 -1.15 -8.41 -7.68
N LEU A 113 -1.92 -9.44 -7.35
CA LEU A 113 -1.41 -10.72 -6.88
C LEU A 113 -0.47 -11.37 -7.92
N ALA A 114 -0.82 -11.30 -9.21
CA ALA A 114 0.05 -11.79 -10.27
C ALA A 114 1.39 -11.03 -10.32
N GLN A 115 1.36 -9.70 -10.18
CA GLN A 115 2.57 -8.88 -10.12
C GLN A 115 3.45 -9.22 -8.91
N VAL A 116 2.85 -9.40 -7.74
CA VAL A 116 3.56 -9.80 -6.51
C VAL A 116 4.22 -11.18 -6.69
N ARG A 117 3.50 -12.15 -7.27
CA ARG A 117 4.06 -13.48 -7.55
C ARG A 117 5.23 -13.43 -8.52
N ALA A 118 5.13 -12.64 -9.60
CA ALA A 118 6.22 -12.43 -10.53
C ALA A 118 7.45 -11.81 -9.83
N LYS A 119 7.24 -10.81 -8.95
CA LYS A 119 8.31 -10.20 -8.18
C LYS A 119 8.97 -11.16 -7.20
N ILE A 120 8.19 -12.01 -6.54
CA ILE A 120 8.73 -13.07 -5.66
C ILE A 120 9.60 -14.03 -6.46
N ALA A 121 9.15 -14.50 -7.61
CA ALA A 121 9.92 -15.38 -8.47
C ALA A 121 11.25 -14.73 -8.94
N SER A 122 11.20 -13.45 -9.31
CA SER A 122 12.40 -12.67 -9.68
C SER A 122 13.39 -12.56 -8.52
N LEU A 123 12.91 -12.23 -7.33
CA LEU A 123 13.76 -12.12 -6.13
C LEU A 123 14.38 -13.47 -5.73
N GLN A 124 13.62 -14.57 -5.84
CA GLN A 124 14.15 -15.92 -5.59
C GLN A 124 15.20 -16.33 -6.63
N ALA A 125 15.06 -15.91 -7.89
CA ALA A 125 16.09 -16.14 -8.90
C ALA A 125 17.38 -15.37 -8.57
N MET A 126 17.25 -14.11 -8.19
CA MET A 126 18.37 -13.27 -7.77
C MET A 126 19.06 -13.83 -6.52
N GLU A 127 18.31 -14.29 -5.53
CA GLU A 127 18.85 -14.93 -4.34
C GLU A 127 19.72 -16.14 -4.71
N ARG A 128 19.22 -17.04 -5.59
CA ARG A 128 20.00 -18.21 -6.04
C ARG A 128 21.30 -17.80 -6.73
N THR A 129 21.25 -16.78 -7.61
CA THR A 129 22.44 -16.26 -8.32
C THR A 129 23.47 -15.71 -7.32
N LEU A 130 23.01 -14.91 -6.36
CA LEU A 130 23.90 -14.33 -5.35
C LEU A 130 24.47 -15.39 -4.41
N ALA A 131 23.67 -16.39 -4.00
CA ALA A 131 24.13 -17.48 -3.15
C ALA A 131 25.22 -18.32 -3.85
N GLU A 132 25.06 -18.58 -5.15
CA GLU A 132 26.09 -19.24 -5.96
C GLU A 132 27.37 -18.40 -6.03
N ALA A 133 27.27 -17.11 -6.35
CA ALA A 133 28.41 -16.22 -6.42
C ALA A 133 29.17 -16.14 -5.08
N VAL A 134 28.46 -16.10 -3.95
CA VAL A 134 29.07 -16.14 -2.62
C VAL A 134 29.85 -17.46 -2.38
N ARG A 135 29.28 -18.60 -2.80
CA ARG A 135 29.96 -19.90 -2.67
C ARG A 135 31.23 -19.96 -3.50
N CYS A 136 31.18 -19.52 -4.75
CA CYS A 136 32.37 -19.48 -5.63
C CYS A 136 33.44 -18.54 -5.09
N CYS A 137 33.09 -17.39 -4.53
CA CYS A 137 34.03 -16.50 -3.86
C CYS A 137 34.72 -17.16 -2.65
N ALA A 138 33.95 -17.90 -1.85
CA ALA A 138 34.48 -18.59 -0.66
C ALA A 138 35.44 -19.74 -1.03
N ALA A 139 35.22 -20.38 -2.17
CA ALA A 139 36.05 -21.47 -2.66
C ALA A 139 37.35 -21.00 -3.33
N GLY A 140 37.48 -19.70 -3.66
CA GLY A 140 38.67 -19.15 -4.33
C GLY A 140 38.87 -19.61 -5.78
N GLU A 141 37.80 -20.07 -6.43
CA GLU A 141 37.84 -20.79 -7.70
C GLU A 141 37.86 -19.89 -8.96
N THR A 142 37.73 -18.55 -8.81
CA THR A 142 37.61 -17.65 -9.96
C THR A 142 38.53 -16.45 -9.87
N PRO A 143 39.27 -16.12 -10.96
CA PRO A 143 40.01 -14.86 -11.10
C PRO A 143 39.01 -13.75 -11.47
N GLY A 144 38.37 -13.13 -10.48
CA GLY A 144 37.38 -12.08 -10.64
C GLY A 144 36.39 -12.09 -9.49
N CYS A 145 35.50 -11.12 -9.43
CA CYS A 145 34.44 -11.12 -8.42
C CYS A 145 33.11 -11.62 -9.04
N PRO A 146 32.72 -12.88 -8.81
CA PRO A 146 31.51 -13.48 -9.38
C PRO A 146 30.24 -12.68 -9.05
N ILE A 147 30.27 -11.93 -7.95
CA ILE A 147 29.15 -11.06 -7.55
C ILE A 147 28.99 -9.88 -8.53
N ILE A 148 30.09 -9.28 -8.96
CA ILE A 148 30.07 -8.17 -9.94
C ILE A 148 29.57 -8.70 -11.29
N ASP A 149 30.06 -9.86 -11.72
CA ASP A 149 29.65 -10.48 -12.98
C ASP A 149 28.14 -10.85 -12.96
N ALA A 150 27.66 -11.44 -11.85
CA ALA A 150 26.24 -11.78 -11.69
C ALA A 150 25.30 -10.56 -11.70
N LEU A 151 25.75 -9.40 -11.23
CA LEU A 151 24.98 -8.16 -11.22
C LEU A 151 25.11 -7.37 -12.52
N SER A 152 26.13 -7.63 -13.34
CA SER A 152 26.39 -6.95 -14.61
C SER A 152 25.65 -7.60 -15.79
N THR A 153 25.13 -8.84 -15.61
CA THR A 153 24.38 -9.59 -16.63
C THR A 153 22.88 -9.44 -16.37
N SER A 154 22.28 -8.34 -16.86
CA SER A 154 20.82 -8.10 -16.91
C SER A 154 20.36 -7.96 -18.34
#